data_b11784758d6b011103ec69fec30a7f74
#
_entry.id   b11784758d6b011103ec69fec30a7f74
#
_cell.length_a   1.000
_cell.length_b   1.000
_cell.length_c   1.000
_cell.angle_alpha   90.00
_cell.angle_beta   90.00
_cell.angle_gamma   90.00
#
_symmetry.space_group_name_H-M   'P 1'
#
loop_
_entity.id
_entity.type
_entity.pdbx_description
1 polymer ?
#
loop_
_entity_poly.entity_id
_entity_poly.type
_entity_poly.pdbx_seq_one_letter_code
_entity_poly.pdbx_strand_id
1 'polypeptide(L)' 'MEDVNRIKLVLVEKKRTNKWLSDQMGVTPSTVSKWCTNSSQPDLPSLLKIADLL' A
#
# COMPACT_ATOMS: atom_id res chain seq x y z
N MET A 1 -4.09 -14.98 -2.23
CA MET A 1 -4.31 -14.12 -2.13
C MET A 1 -3.92 -13.16 -2.94
N GLU A 2 -4.41 -12.48 -3.19
CA GLU A 2 -4.10 -11.76 -3.95
C GLU A 2 -3.35 -10.87 -3.74
N ASP A 3 -3.35 -10.08 -3.78
CA ASP A 3 -2.42 -9.64 -4.14
C ASP A 3 -2.13 -8.35 -3.76
N VAL A 4 -1.13 -8.30 -3.12
CA VAL A 4 -0.51 -7.14 -2.77
C VAL A 4 -0.21 -6.30 -3.94
N ASN A 5 -0.07 -6.88 -5.10
CA ASN A 5 0.13 -6.13 -6.32
C ASN A 5 -1.02 -5.22 -6.63
N ARG A 6 -2.17 -5.51 -6.12
CA ARG A 6 -3.34 -4.67 -6.35
C ARG A 6 -3.20 -3.32 -5.67
N ILE A 7 -2.37 -3.22 -4.64
CA ILE A 7 -2.13 -1.93 -3.99
C ILE A 7 -1.60 -0.94 -5.01
N LYS A 8 -0.61 -1.36 -5.80
CA LYS A 8 -0.04 -0.48 -6.80
C LYS A 8 -1.07 -0.09 -7.86
N LEU A 9 -1.86 -1.05 -8.30
CA LEU A 9 -2.90 -0.77 -9.30
C LEU A 9 -3.91 0.24 -8.78
N VAL A 10 -4.35 0.06 -7.54
CA VAL A 10 -5.34 0.97 -6.96
C VAL A 10 -4.74 2.35 -6.75
N LEU A 11 -3.47 2.43 -6.34
CA LEU A 11 -2.81 3.71 -6.19
C LEU A 11 -2.79 4.47 -7.51
N VAL A 12 -2.49 3.78 -8.59
CA VAL A 12 -2.47 4.39 -9.92
C VAL A 12 -3.86 4.85 -10.32
N GLU A 13 -4.85 4.00 -10.09
CA GLU A 13 -6.23 4.35 -10.42
C GLU A 13 -6.71 5.58 -9.67
N LYS A 14 -6.30 5.70 -8.41
CA LYS A 14 -6.72 6.82 -7.58
C LYS A 14 -5.77 8.01 -7.73
N LYS A 15 -4.75 7.87 -8.57
CA LYS A 15 -3.75 8.91 -8.79
C LYS A 15 -3.04 9.28 -7.49
N ARG A 16 -2.70 8.26 -6.70
CA ARG A 16 -1.98 8.45 -5.44
C ARG A 16 -0.59 7.85 -5.58
N THR A 17 0.34 8.34 -4.76
CA THR A 17 1.72 7.87 -4.80
C THR A 17 2.03 7.00 -3.60
N ASN A 18 3.15 6.28 -3.68
CA ASN A 18 3.64 5.52 -2.53
C ASN A 18 3.88 6.45 -1.34
N LYS A 19 4.38 7.64 -1.61
CA LYS A 19 4.64 8.58 -0.53
C LYS A 19 3.34 9.00 0.14
N TRP A 20 2.31 9.24 -0.64
CA TRP A 20 1.02 9.59 -0.07
C TRP A 20 0.53 8.48 0.85
N LEU A 21 0.62 7.23 0.39
CA LEU A 21 0.15 6.13 1.20
C LEU A 21 1.01 5.95 2.46
N SER A 22 2.33 6.13 2.33
CA SER A 22 3.20 6.01 3.49
C SER A 22 2.86 7.05 4.54
N ASP A 23 2.56 8.27 4.11
CA ASP A 23 2.17 9.33 5.04
C ASP A 23 0.87 8.99 5.74
N GLN A 24 -0.09 8.45 5.00
CA GLN A 24 -1.39 8.09 5.59
C GLN A 24 -1.25 6.92 6.55
N MET A 25 -0.34 6.01 6.28
CA MET A 25 -0.17 4.82 7.10
C MET A 25 0.81 5.03 8.26
N GLY A 26 1.57 6.12 8.23
CA GLY A 26 2.57 6.35 9.26
C GLY A 26 3.79 5.46 9.11
N VAL A 27 4.10 5.05 7.88
CA VAL A 27 5.27 4.22 7.61
C VAL A 27 6.14 4.93 6.58
N THR A 28 7.29 4.35 6.27
CA THR A 28 8.19 4.96 5.30
C THR A 28 7.77 4.60 3.87
N PRO A 29 8.10 5.44 2.88
CA PRO A 29 7.83 5.08 1.49
C PRO A 29 8.49 3.77 1.07
N SER A 30 9.64 3.46 1.68
CA SER A 30 10.33 2.21 1.40
C SER A 30 9.47 1.01 1.78
N THR A 31 8.75 1.10 2.90
CA THR A 31 7.86 0.05 3.34
C THR A 31 6.72 -0.16 2.34
N VAL A 32 6.13 0.93 1.87
CA VAL A 32 5.06 0.85 0.89
C VAL A 32 5.59 0.25 -0.42
N SER A 33 6.79 0.65 -0.81
CA SER A 33 7.41 0.11 -2.02
C SER A 33 7.59 -1.39 -1.92
N LYS A 34 7.98 -1.90 -0.76
CA LYS A 34 8.11 -3.34 -0.56
C LYS A 34 6.77 -4.05 -0.70
N TRP A 35 5.70 -3.44 -0.22
CA TRP A 35 4.37 -4.00 -0.39
C TRP A 35 4.01 -4.07 -1.87
N CYS A 36 4.32 -3.02 -2.62
CA CYS A 36 3.96 -2.96 -4.04
C CYS A 36 4.76 -3.95 -4.88
N THR A 37 5.95 -4.34 -4.42
CA THR A 37 6.79 -5.26 -5.16
C THR A 37 6.72 -6.69 -4.64
N ASN A 38 5.84 -6.93 -3.66
CA ASN A 38 5.70 -8.25 -3.03
C ASN A 38 6.94 -8.71 -2.28
N SER A 39 7.85 -7.78 -1.96
CA SER A 39 9.01 -8.13 -1.14
C SER A 39 8.59 -8.31 0.31
N SER A 40 7.50 -7.71 0.70
CA SER A 40 6.95 -7.81 2.05
C SER A 40 5.45 -7.59 1.93
N GLN A 41 4.68 -8.09 2.86
CA GLN A 41 3.25 -7.91 2.82
C GLN A 41 2.78 -7.15 4.06
N PRO A 42 1.78 -6.29 3.93
CA PRO A 42 1.24 -5.62 5.10
C PRO A 42 0.52 -6.63 5.99
N ASP A 43 0.55 -6.41 7.29
CA ASP A 43 -0.20 -7.25 8.20
C ASP A 43 -1.68 -6.91 8.05
N LEU A 44 -2.53 -7.68 8.72
CA LEU A 44 -3.97 -7.50 8.55
C LEU A 44 -4.46 -6.12 8.94
N PRO A 45 -4.06 -5.55 10.08
CA PRO A 45 -4.51 -4.19 10.40
C PRO A 45 -4.10 -3.16 9.36
N SER A 46 -2.89 -3.29 8.83
CA SER A 46 -2.42 -2.38 7.79
C SER A 46 -3.22 -2.56 6.51
N LEU A 47 -3.52 -3.80 6.16
CA LEU A 47 -4.28 -4.08 4.96
C LEU A 47 -5.69 -3.50 5.05
N LEU A 48 -6.32 -3.61 6.21
CA LEU A 48 -7.65 -3.04 6.42
C LEU A 48 -7.61 -1.52 6.31
N LYS A 49 -6.56 -0.91 6.84
CA LYS A 49 -6.43 0.54 6.75
C LYS A 49 -6.21 1.00 5.31
N ILE A 50 -5.43 0.26 4.55
CA ILE A 50 -5.22 0.57 3.14
C ILE A 50 -6.55 0.51 2.40
N ALA A 51 -7.34 -0.52 2.67
CA ALA A 51 -8.64 -0.67 2.02
C ALA A 51 -9.55 0.50 2.35
N ASP A 52 -9.44 1.03 3.56
CA ASP A 52 -10.25 2.13 3.98
C ASP A 52 -9.81 3.43 3.31
N LEU A 53 -8.52 3.59 3.10
CA LEU A 53 -7.97 4.80 2.49
C LEU A 53 -8.21 4.86 0.98
N LEU A 54 -8.29 3.73 0.37
CA LEU A 54 -8.44 3.63 -1.07
C LEU A 54 -9.80 3.11 -1.45
#